data_d44766d69e7b2a85606bc80f6e2382b3
#
_entry.id   d44766d69e7b2a85606bc80f6e2382b3
#
_cell.length_a   1.000
_cell.length_b   1.000
_cell.length_c   1.000
_cell.angle_alpha   90.00
_cell.angle_beta   90.00
_cell.angle_gamma   90.00
#
_symmetry.space_group_name_H-M   'P 1'
#
loop_
_entity.id
_entity.type
_entity.pdbx_description
1 polymer ?
#
loop_
_entity_poly.entity_id
_entity_poly.type
_entity_poly.pdbx_seq_one_letter_code
_entity_poly.pdbx_strand_id
1 'polypeptide(L)'
;MKHGKHYVDAAKLVDSTKLYEVNEALELACKTASAKFDETVELHVRLGVDGRHADQQVRGAVVLPNGTGKTARVLVFAKGDKADAAREAGADFVGDMDMVEKIQKENWFDFDVVVASPDMMGVVGRLGKVLGPKGLMPSPKAG
;
A
#
# COMPACT_ATOMS: atom_id res chain seq x y z
N MET A 1 25.89 -23.37 1.91
CA MET A 1 25.16 -23.28 3.18
C MET A 1 24.29 -24.52 3.36
N LYS A 2 24.24 -25.16 4.54
CA LYS A 2 23.32 -26.28 4.75
C LYS A 2 21.92 -25.74 5.03
N HIS A 3 20.94 -26.09 4.19
CA HIS A 3 19.54 -25.75 4.41
C HIS A 3 18.90 -26.61 5.52
N GLY A 4 17.89 -26.08 6.20
CA GLY A 4 17.12 -26.81 7.20
C GLY A 4 16.27 -27.94 6.56
N LYS A 5 15.88 -28.92 7.37
CA LYS A 5 15.10 -30.09 6.88
C LYS A 5 13.81 -29.68 6.17
N HIS A 6 13.03 -28.77 6.74
CA HIS A 6 11.78 -28.29 6.13
C HIS A 6 11.99 -27.67 4.75
N TYR A 7 13.06 -26.88 4.59
CA TYR A 7 13.41 -26.32 3.28
C TYR A 7 13.74 -27.42 2.26
N VAL A 8 14.53 -28.41 2.66
CA VAL A 8 14.90 -29.53 1.78
C VAL A 8 13.68 -30.33 1.35
N ASP A 9 12.72 -30.55 2.24
CA ASP A 9 11.50 -31.29 1.94
C ASP A 9 10.57 -30.46 1.04
N ALA A 10 10.39 -29.17 1.29
CA ALA A 10 9.65 -28.26 0.42
C ALA A 10 10.28 -28.14 -0.99
N ALA A 11 11.60 -28.05 -1.06
CA ALA A 11 12.32 -27.93 -2.33
C ALA A 11 12.16 -29.18 -3.25
N LYS A 12 11.88 -30.34 -2.69
CA LYS A 12 11.61 -31.58 -3.48
C LYS A 12 10.28 -31.48 -4.26
N LEU A 13 9.36 -30.64 -3.81
CA LEU A 13 8.04 -30.46 -4.42
C LEU A 13 8.07 -29.51 -5.62
N VAL A 14 9.13 -28.71 -5.76
CA VAL A 14 9.25 -27.66 -6.76
C VAL A 14 10.41 -27.96 -7.71
N ASP A 15 10.11 -28.11 -8.99
CA ASP A 15 11.12 -28.18 -10.04
C ASP A 15 11.43 -26.78 -10.55
N SER A 16 12.59 -26.24 -10.23
CA SER A 16 13.01 -24.88 -10.60
C SER A 16 13.26 -24.69 -12.10
N THR A 17 13.28 -25.77 -12.88
CA THR A 17 13.46 -25.71 -14.34
C THR A 17 12.16 -25.72 -15.11
N LYS A 18 11.05 -26.08 -14.46
CA LYS A 18 9.70 -26.14 -15.03
C LYS A 18 9.03 -24.77 -14.93
N LEU A 19 8.33 -24.38 -16.01
CA LEU A 19 7.37 -23.28 -15.97
C LEU A 19 6.02 -23.82 -15.53
N TYR A 20 5.46 -23.25 -14.47
CA TYR A 20 4.19 -23.66 -13.88
C TYR A 20 3.06 -22.74 -14.35
N GLU A 21 1.88 -23.30 -14.54
CA GLU A 21 0.66 -22.52 -14.68
C GLU A 21 0.32 -21.80 -13.36
N VAL A 22 -0.37 -20.65 -13.46
CA VAL A 22 -0.63 -19.77 -12.30
C VAL A 22 -1.30 -20.53 -11.14
N ASN A 23 -2.34 -21.32 -11.42
CA ASN A 23 -3.06 -22.07 -10.38
C ASN A 23 -2.17 -23.15 -9.76
N GLU A 24 -1.41 -23.89 -10.57
CA GLU A 24 -0.44 -24.88 -10.10
C GLU A 24 0.64 -24.26 -9.21
N ALA A 25 1.15 -23.10 -9.60
CA ALA A 25 2.16 -22.35 -8.82
C ALA A 25 1.60 -21.91 -7.45
N LEU A 26 0.37 -21.40 -7.40
CA LEU A 26 -0.28 -21.00 -6.16
C LEU A 26 -0.55 -22.20 -5.24
N GLU A 27 -1.01 -23.33 -5.78
CA GLU A 27 -1.17 -24.57 -5.00
C GLU A 27 0.15 -25.06 -4.43
N LEU A 28 1.24 -25.02 -5.21
CA LEU A 28 2.57 -25.38 -4.74
C LEU A 28 3.07 -24.42 -3.66
N ALA A 29 2.83 -23.12 -3.80
CA ALA A 29 3.16 -22.14 -2.77
C ALA A 29 2.47 -22.50 -1.43
N CYS A 30 1.17 -22.82 -1.46
CA CYS A 30 0.45 -23.26 -0.27
C CYS A 30 0.95 -24.58 0.28
N LYS A 31 1.31 -25.55 -0.57
CA LYS A 31 1.84 -26.87 -0.14
C LYS A 31 3.24 -26.78 0.47
N THR A 32 4.04 -25.80 0.06
CA THR A 32 5.40 -25.57 0.57
C THR A 32 5.43 -24.71 1.82
N ALA A 33 4.34 -24.04 2.16
CA ALA A 33 4.19 -23.30 3.40
C ALA A 33 4.36 -24.23 4.62
N SER A 34 5.30 -23.91 5.48
CA SER A 34 5.65 -24.75 6.63
C SER A 34 5.63 -24.04 7.97
N ALA A 35 5.35 -22.74 7.99
CA ALA A 35 5.26 -21.93 9.20
C ALA A 35 3.98 -22.26 10.00
N LYS A 36 4.01 -21.97 11.31
CA LYS A 36 2.86 -22.09 12.21
C LYS A 36 2.12 -20.75 12.41
N PHE A 37 2.29 -19.84 11.49
CA PHE A 37 1.65 -18.52 11.46
C PHE A 37 1.25 -18.21 10.01
N ASP A 38 0.40 -17.20 9.81
CA ASP A 38 -0.05 -16.80 8.48
C ASP A 38 1.12 -16.22 7.69
N GLU A 39 1.51 -16.92 6.62
CA GLU A 39 2.59 -16.51 5.73
C GLU A 39 2.06 -15.58 4.65
N THR A 40 2.91 -14.67 4.15
CA THR A 40 2.58 -13.76 3.06
C THR A 40 3.02 -14.35 1.72
N VAL A 41 2.11 -14.34 0.75
CA VAL A 41 2.43 -14.70 -0.65
C VAL A 41 2.78 -13.41 -1.40
N GLU A 42 3.96 -13.38 -2.00
CA GLU A 42 4.45 -12.26 -2.79
C GLU A 42 4.69 -12.66 -4.24
N LEU A 43 4.34 -11.80 -5.17
CA LEU A 43 4.58 -11.97 -6.59
C LEU A 43 5.65 -10.98 -7.08
N HIS A 44 6.76 -11.51 -7.60
CA HIS A 44 7.82 -10.73 -8.22
C HIS A 44 7.78 -10.91 -9.73
N VAL A 45 7.59 -9.82 -10.48
CA VAL A 45 7.47 -9.85 -11.94
C VAL A 45 8.66 -9.13 -12.59
N ARG A 46 9.37 -9.84 -13.47
CA ARG A 46 10.41 -9.24 -14.32
C ARG A 46 9.76 -8.68 -15.57
N LEU A 47 9.58 -7.36 -15.63
CA LEU A 47 8.82 -6.70 -16.70
C LEU A 47 9.56 -6.54 -18.04
N GLY A 48 10.85 -6.78 -18.13
CA GLY A 48 11.62 -6.57 -19.37
C GLY A 48 11.78 -5.09 -19.77
N VAL A 49 11.67 -4.17 -18.78
CA VAL A 49 11.86 -2.72 -18.95
C VAL A 49 13.19 -2.27 -18.36
N ASP A 50 13.76 -1.19 -18.87
CA ASP A 50 14.93 -0.52 -18.30
C ASP A 50 14.50 0.73 -17.53
N GLY A 51 14.46 0.63 -16.21
CA GLY A 51 14.04 1.74 -15.31
C GLY A 51 14.96 2.96 -15.30
N ARG A 52 16.10 2.91 -16.03
CA ARG A 52 16.97 4.10 -16.21
C ARG A 52 16.36 5.09 -17.21
N HIS A 53 15.49 4.63 -18.09
CA HIS A 53 14.77 5.46 -19.05
C HIS A 53 13.45 5.93 -18.45
N ALA A 54 13.19 7.23 -18.50
CA ALA A 54 12.02 7.84 -17.86
C ALA A 54 10.67 7.34 -18.45
N ASP A 55 10.66 7.01 -19.73
CA ASP A 55 9.51 6.47 -20.48
C ASP A 55 9.21 5.00 -20.14
N GLN A 56 10.18 4.29 -19.54
CA GLN A 56 10.03 2.90 -19.10
C GLN A 56 9.79 2.76 -17.59
N GLN A 57 9.72 3.87 -16.86
CA GLN A 57 9.36 3.87 -15.45
C GLN A 57 7.84 3.73 -15.29
N VAL A 58 7.40 2.67 -14.62
CA VAL A 58 5.99 2.42 -14.34
C VAL A 58 5.67 2.81 -12.89
N ARG A 59 4.72 3.72 -12.72
CA ARG A 59 4.14 4.07 -11.42
C ARG A 59 2.65 4.33 -11.61
N GLY A 60 1.83 3.66 -10.83
CA GLY A 60 0.38 3.80 -10.93
C GLY A 60 -0.33 3.19 -9.72
N ALA A 61 -1.62 3.45 -9.63
CA ALA A 61 -2.53 2.83 -8.67
C ALA A 61 -3.51 1.93 -9.41
N VAL A 62 -3.82 0.78 -8.83
CA VAL A 62 -4.76 -0.20 -9.37
C VAL A 62 -5.71 -0.63 -8.27
N VAL A 63 -6.99 -0.62 -8.58
CA VAL A 63 -8.02 -1.16 -7.67
C VAL A 63 -8.06 -2.67 -7.83
N LEU A 64 -7.79 -3.39 -6.74
CA LEU A 64 -7.85 -4.85 -6.74
C LEU A 64 -9.30 -5.33 -6.58
N PRO A 65 -9.75 -6.32 -7.35
CA PRO A 65 -11.13 -6.82 -7.30
C PRO A 65 -11.57 -7.31 -5.92
N ASN A 66 -10.66 -7.94 -5.20
CA ASN A 66 -10.90 -8.50 -3.86
C ASN A 66 -10.24 -7.67 -2.73
N GLY A 67 -9.78 -6.45 -3.04
CA GLY A 67 -9.06 -5.59 -2.11
C GLY A 67 -7.70 -6.16 -1.68
N THR A 68 -7.15 -5.60 -0.61
CA THR A 68 -5.83 -5.98 -0.05
C THR A 68 -5.94 -6.78 1.26
N GLY A 69 -7.16 -7.05 1.75
CA GLY A 69 -7.39 -7.64 3.07
C GLY A 69 -7.08 -6.71 4.25
N LYS A 70 -6.69 -5.47 4.00
CA LYS A 70 -6.40 -4.47 5.03
C LYS A 70 -7.48 -3.40 5.03
N THR A 71 -7.95 -3.01 6.21
CA THR A 71 -8.81 -1.85 6.42
C THR A 71 -7.92 -0.67 6.80
N ALA A 72 -7.96 0.40 6.02
CA ALA A 72 -7.18 1.60 6.27
C ALA A 72 -8.08 2.69 6.84
N ARG A 73 -7.64 3.38 7.88
CA ARG A 73 -8.31 4.58 8.40
C ARG A 73 -7.90 5.78 7.54
N VAL A 74 -8.87 6.43 6.95
CA VAL A 74 -8.65 7.48 5.97
C VAL A 74 -8.94 8.84 6.57
N LEU A 75 -7.96 9.74 6.53
CA LEU A 75 -8.11 11.16 6.83
C LEU A 75 -8.20 11.96 5.52
N VAL A 76 -9.25 12.74 5.37
CA VAL A 76 -9.47 13.60 4.20
C VAL A 76 -9.41 15.08 4.59
N PHE A 77 -8.51 15.82 3.92
CA PHE A 77 -8.48 17.27 3.98
C PHE A 77 -9.30 17.86 2.84
N ALA A 78 -10.49 18.35 3.17
CA ALA A 78 -11.42 18.94 2.21
C ALA A 78 -12.28 20.01 2.85
N LYS A 79 -12.86 20.92 2.03
CA LYS A 79 -13.76 22.00 2.44
C LYS A 79 -15.08 21.93 1.69
N GLY A 80 -16.15 22.41 2.35
CA GLY A 80 -17.48 22.53 1.77
C GLY A 80 -18.00 21.20 1.21
N ASP A 81 -18.59 21.22 0.03
CA ASP A 81 -19.24 20.08 -0.62
C ASP A 81 -18.29 18.87 -0.77
N LYS A 82 -16.99 19.11 -0.93
CA LYS A 82 -15.98 18.04 -1.00
C LYS A 82 -15.81 17.31 0.34
N ALA A 83 -15.98 18.02 1.45
CA ALA A 83 -15.92 17.41 2.77
C ALA A 83 -17.14 16.51 3.03
N ASP A 84 -18.32 16.94 2.56
CA ASP A 84 -19.55 16.15 2.68
C ASP A 84 -19.48 14.91 1.77
N ALA A 85 -19.03 15.07 0.53
CA ALA A 85 -18.76 13.93 -0.36
C ALA A 85 -17.76 12.93 0.23
N ALA A 86 -16.72 13.40 0.93
CA ALA A 86 -15.75 12.52 1.58
C ALA A 86 -16.38 11.72 2.74
N ARG A 87 -17.29 12.34 3.51
CA ARG A 87 -18.04 11.65 4.58
C ARG A 87 -19.00 10.60 3.99
N GLU A 88 -19.70 10.94 2.93
CA GLU A 88 -20.59 10.00 2.22
C GLU A 88 -19.82 8.83 1.61
N ALA A 89 -18.59 9.07 1.15
CA ALA A 89 -17.70 8.03 0.63
C ALA A 89 -17.11 7.11 1.72
N GLY A 90 -17.34 7.41 3.01
CA GLY A 90 -16.91 6.58 4.13
C GLY A 90 -15.53 6.91 4.68
N ALA A 91 -15.05 8.14 4.56
CA ALA A 91 -13.82 8.58 5.21
C ALA A 91 -14.00 8.60 6.74
N ASP A 92 -13.00 8.06 7.47
CA ASP A 92 -13.03 7.98 8.94
C ASP A 92 -12.89 9.36 9.57
N PHE A 93 -12.07 10.21 8.99
CA PHE A 93 -11.82 11.56 9.47
C PHE A 93 -11.89 12.54 8.29
N VAL A 94 -12.66 13.60 8.46
CA VAL A 94 -12.75 14.68 7.47
C VAL A 94 -12.65 16.01 8.19
N GLY A 95 -11.72 16.85 7.75
CA GLY A 95 -11.52 18.16 8.35
C GLY A 95 -10.67 19.09 7.52
N ASP A 96 -10.42 20.26 8.07
CA ASP A 96 -9.71 21.37 7.46
C ASP A 96 -8.50 21.76 8.35
N MET A 97 -8.44 23.01 8.77
CA MET A 97 -7.37 23.54 9.62
C MET A 97 -7.37 22.93 11.03
N ASP A 98 -8.52 22.53 11.53
CA ASP A 98 -8.70 21.85 12.81
C ASP A 98 -7.89 20.55 12.88
N MET A 99 -7.93 19.74 11.82
CA MET A 99 -7.13 18.50 11.74
C MET A 99 -5.63 18.80 11.60
N VAL A 100 -5.26 19.87 10.90
CA VAL A 100 -3.85 20.30 10.81
C VAL A 100 -3.32 20.67 12.19
N GLU A 101 -4.09 21.46 12.96
CA GLU A 101 -3.71 21.83 14.31
C GLU A 101 -3.63 20.64 15.25
N LYS A 102 -4.56 19.70 15.15
CA LYS A 102 -4.56 18.47 15.94
C LYS A 102 -3.30 17.64 15.69
N ILE A 103 -2.92 17.45 14.42
CA ILE A 103 -1.69 16.73 14.08
C ILE A 103 -0.44 17.45 14.62
N GLN A 104 -0.38 18.79 14.52
CA GLN A 104 0.78 19.57 14.95
C GLN A 104 0.91 19.68 16.46
N LYS A 105 -0.21 19.92 17.18
CA LYS A 105 -0.21 20.19 18.62
C LYS A 105 -0.27 18.91 19.44
N GLU A 106 -1.06 17.95 19.01
CA GLU A 106 -1.33 16.72 19.77
C GLU A 106 -0.52 15.52 19.28
N ASN A 107 0.22 15.67 18.17
CA ASN A 107 0.96 14.56 17.58
C ASN A 107 0.05 13.37 17.22
N TRP A 108 -1.17 13.67 16.75
CA TRP A 108 -2.21 12.70 16.49
C TRP A 108 -2.03 12.05 15.09
N PHE A 109 -1.96 10.71 15.06
CA PHE A 109 -1.72 9.91 13.85
C PHE A 109 -2.58 8.63 13.81
N ASP A 110 -3.83 8.71 14.28
CA ASP A 110 -4.74 7.57 14.25
C ASP A 110 -5.35 7.29 12.87
N PHE A 111 -4.58 7.52 11.83
CA PHE A 111 -4.94 7.28 10.44
C PHE A 111 -3.79 6.61 9.68
N ASP A 112 -4.12 5.89 8.63
CA ASP A 112 -3.18 5.10 7.83
C ASP A 112 -2.97 5.68 6.44
N VAL A 113 -3.95 6.46 5.94
CA VAL A 113 -3.92 7.11 4.62
C VAL A 113 -4.41 8.56 4.73
N VAL A 114 -3.75 9.45 4.00
CA VAL A 114 -4.17 10.86 3.89
C VAL A 114 -4.54 11.17 2.45
N VAL A 115 -5.72 11.74 2.28
CA VAL A 115 -6.22 12.28 1.01
C VAL A 115 -6.43 13.78 1.18
N ALA A 116 -6.07 14.55 0.18
CA ALA A 116 -6.25 15.99 0.21
C ALA A 116 -6.81 16.49 -1.12
N SER A 117 -7.82 17.36 -1.05
CA SER A 117 -8.24 18.10 -2.24
C SER A 117 -7.13 19.06 -2.70
N PRO A 118 -7.03 19.37 -4.00
CA PRO A 118 -6.01 20.28 -4.52
C PRO A 118 -5.97 21.62 -3.80
N ASP A 119 -7.12 22.14 -3.40
CA ASP A 119 -7.29 23.41 -2.69
C ASP A 119 -6.64 23.38 -1.30
N MET A 120 -6.57 22.19 -0.68
CA MET A 120 -6.01 21.98 0.67
C MET A 120 -4.52 21.66 0.66
N MET A 121 -3.92 21.41 -0.50
CA MET A 121 -2.50 21.05 -0.60
C MET A 121 -1.55 22.12 -0.04
N GLY A 122 -1.91 23.41 -0.15
CA GLY A 122 -1.12 24.49 0.46
C GLY A 122 -1.10 24.44 1.99
N VAL A 123 -2.19 23.96 2.59
CA VAL A 123 -2.32 23.79 4.04
C VAL A 123 -1.61 22.51 4.49
N VAL A 124 -1.87 21.40 3.79
CA VAL A 124 -1.24 20.10 4.06
C VAL A 124 0.28 20.15 3.85
N GLY A 125 0.77 20.99 2.94
CA GLY A 125 2.20 21.22 2.72
C GLY A 125 2.96 21.65 3.99
N ARG A 126 2.30 22.33 4.93
CA ARG A 126 2.88 22.70 6.24
C ARG A 126 3.13 21.47 7.12
N LEU A 127 2.38 20.37 6.90
CA LEU A 127 2.56 19.08 7.58
C LEU A 127 3.65 18.22 6.91
N GLY A 128 4.25 18.65 5.82
CA GLY A 128 5.21 17.86 5.04
C GLY A 128 6.39 17.34 5.86
N LYS A 129 6.88 18.13 6.83
CA LYS A 129 7.95 17.73 7.76
C LYS A 129 7.54 16.57 8.69
N VAL A 130 6.24 16.40 8.93
CA VAL A 130 5.68 15.43 9.86
C VAL A 130 5.11 14.22 9.12
N LEU A 131 4.35 14.46 8.05
CA LEU A 131 3.73 13.41 7.23
C LEU A 131 4.72 12.74 6.27
N GLY A 132 5.72 13.50 5.78
CA GLY A 132 6.70 12.99 4.81
C GLY A 132 7.50 11.79 5.32
N PRO A 133 8.17 11.88 6.50
CA PRO A 133 8.94 10.76 7.05
C PRO A 133 8.09 9.52 7.35
N LYS A 134 6.79 9.71 7.59
CA LYS A 134 5.83 8.62 7.85
C LYS A 134 5.23 8.02 6.57
N GLY A 135 5.57 8.57 5.38
CA GLY A 135 4.99 8.12 4.11
C GLY A 135 3.52 8.47 3.92
N LEU A 136 2.97 9.38 4.74
CA LEU A 136 1.56 9.77 4.75
C LEU A 136 1.26 11.03 3.92
N MET A 137 2.28 11.60 3.26
CA MET A 137 2.09 12.82 2.46
C MET A 137 1.34 12.51 1.16
N PRO A 138 0.16 13.12 0.91
CA PRO A 138 -0.56 12.93 -0.34
C PRO A 138 0.26 13.45 -1.53
N SER A 139 0.21 12.74 -2.65
CA SER A 139 0.99 13.05 -3.84
C SER A 139 0.11 13.03 -5.09
N PRO A 140 0.17 14.04 -5.96
CA PRO A 140 -0.57 14.05 -7.22
C PRO A 140 -0.24 12.87 -8.14
N LYS A 141 0.95 12.25 -7.97
CA LYS A 141 1.38 11.09 -8.76
C LYS A 141 0.75 9.76 -8.30
N ALA A 142 0.14 9.76 -7.14
CA ALA A 142 -0.51 8.58 -6.58
C ALA A 142 -2.04 8.59 -6.79
N GLY A 143 -2.58 9.68 -7.32
CA GLY A 143 -4.02 9.90 -7.54
C GLY A 143 -4.65 10.78 -6.51
#